data_5256742debb4a8a2e12bcc28535886d4
#
_entry.id   5256742debb4a8a2e12bcc28535886d4
#
_cell.length_a   1.000
_cell.length_b   1.000
_cell.length_c   1.000
_cell.angle_alpha   90.00
_cell.angle_beta   90.00
_cell.angle_gamma   90.00
#
_symmetry.space_group_name_H-M   'P 1'
#
loop_
_entity.id
_entity.type
_entity.pdbx_description
1 polymer ?
#
loop_
_entity_poly.entity_id
_entity_poly.type
_entity_poly.pdbx_seq_one_letter_code
_entity_poly.pdbx_strand_id
1 'polypeptide(L)'
;MTHAVGAIGAAPLAGPELTRYFERDAIAVARDLLGCHLRVGHVGGRITETEAYYPDDGASHSFRGPTPRNGAMFGRPGNVYIYRIYGMHWCLNFVCTPGSAVLIRAIEPEAGIATMMERRSNDALTQLCSGPGKLCQALGINLTLNDRLLDRPPFSIAPSAPVEIVAGKRIGITKNAEAPWRFGISGSRYLSKPFR
;
A
#
# COMPACT_ATOMS: atom_id res chain seq x y z
N MET A 1 9.29 10.54 33.72
CA MET A 1 10.34 10.35 32.69
C MET A 1 9.64 10.35 31.34
N THR A 2 9.71 11.48 30.67
CA THR A 2 9.09 11.78 29.40
C THR A 2 9.90 11.09 28.28
N HIS A 3 9.33 10.05 27.68
CA HIS A 3 9.95 9.49 26.47
C HIS A 3 9.74 10.45 25.30
N ALA A 4 10.86 10.95 24.81
CA ALA A 4 10.95 11.83 23.67
C ALA A 4 10.26 11.25 22.45
N VAL A 5 9.37 12.04 21.87
CA VAL A 5 8.82 11.83 20.53
C VAL A 5 9.97 12.02 19.54
N GLY A 6 10.53 10.91 19.11
CA GLY A 6 11.57 10.89 18.08
C GLY A 6 10.96 11.01 16.70
N ALA A 7 11.71 11.66 15.85
CA ALA A 7 11.64 11.79 14.40
C ALA A 7 10.55 12.72 13.86
N ILE A 8 10.96 13.91 13.52
CA ILE A 8 10.27 14.81 12.58
C ILE A 8 10.27 14.10 11.23
N GLY A 9 9.22 13.32 10.95
CA GLY A 9 8.97 12.75 9.64
C GLY A 9 8.74 13.87 8.62
N ALA A 10 9.08 13.63 7.36
CA ALA A 10 8.76 14.55 6.28
C ALA A 10 7.25 14.89 6.30
N ALA A 11 6.92 16.10 5.83
CA ALA A 11 5.52 16.50 5.70
C ALA A 11 4.76 15.54 4.75
N PRO A 12 3.47 15.30 4.99
CA PRO A 12 2.66 14.52 4.08
C PRO A 12 2.62 15.11 2.67
N LEU A 13 2.70 14.26 1.66
CA LEU A 13 2.55 14.65 0.25
C LEU A 13 1.16 15.23 0.00
N ALA A 14 1.08 16.36 -0.69
CA ALA A 14 -0.19 17.00 -1.03
C ALA A 14 -0.15 17.73 -2.37
N GLY A 15 -1.32 17.92 -2.98
CA GLY A 15 -1.49 18.69 -4.21
C GLY A 15 -0.54 18.29 -5.35
N PRO A 16 0.16 19.25 -5.98
CA PRO A 16 1.08 18.95 -7.08
C PRO A 16 2.24 18.04 -6.73
N GLU A 17 2.68 18.04 -5.46
CA GLU A 17 3.75 17.17 -4.99
C GLU A 17 3.30 15.70 -4.94
N LEU A 18 2.09 15.43 -4.44
CA LEU A 18 1.48 14.10 -4.49
C LEU A 18 1.38 13.61 -5.94
N THR A 19 0.86 14.45 -6.84
CA THR A 19 0.73 14.08 -8.26
C THR A 19 2.09 13.72 -8.86
N ARG A 20 3.12 14.57 -8.70
CA ARG A 20 4.48 14.29 -9.21
C ARG A 20 5.09 13.02 -8.61
N TYR A 21 4.81 12.72 -7.35
CA TYR A 21 5.31 11.51 -6.68
C TYR A 21 4.73 10.25 -7.32
N PHE A 22 3.45 10.24 -7.65
CA PHE A 22 2.76 9.08 -8.20
C PHE A 22 2.71 9.01 -9.73
N GLU A 23 2.81 10.14 -10.44
CA GLU A 23 2.83 10.19 -11.93
C GLU A 23 4.17 9.71 -12.50
N ARG A 24 4.57 8.49 -12.11
CA ARG A 24 5.83 7.88 -12.47
C ARG A 24 5.62 6.39 -12.76
N ASP A 25 6.71 5.74 -13.17
CA ASP A 25 6.77 4.29 -13.33
C ASP A 25 6.35 3.57 -12.04
N ALA A 26 5.46 2.55 -12.17
CA ALA A 26 4.91 1.87 -11.01
C ALA A 26 5.95 1.08 -10.19
N ILE A 27 7.01 0.55 -10.82
CA ILE A 27 8.13 -0.10 -10.12
C ILE A 27 8.89 0.94 -9.30
N ALA A 28 9.19 2.10 -9.89
CA ALA A 28 9.87 3.18 -9.17
C ALA A 28 9.06 3.64 -7.96
N VAL A 29 7.75 3.88 -8.14
CA VAL A 29 6.84 4.25 -7.05
C VAL A 29 6.75 3.14 -5.99
N ALA A 30 6.63 1.87 -6.40
CA ALA A 30 6.55 0.74 -5.47
C ALA A 30 7.79 0.64 -4.55
N ARG A 31 8.96 0.92 -5.10
CA ARG A 31 10.23 0.93 -4.34
C ARG A 31 10.32 2.14 -3.40
N ASP A 32 9.95 3.33 -3.88
CA ASP A 32 10.01 4.57 -3.10
C ASP A 32 8.94 4.65 -2.00
N LEU A 33 7.85 3.89 -2.12
CA LEU A 33 6.82 3.76 -1.07
C LEU A 33 7.31 2.95 0.13
N LEU A 34 8.34 2.12 -0.01
CA LEU A 34 8.89 1.39 1.12
C LEU A 34 9.52 2.36 2.12
N GLY A 35 9.12 2.23 3.38
CA GLY A 35 9.52 3.16 4.44
C GLY A 35 8.58 4.35 4.63
N CYS A 36 7.78 4.73 3.63
CA CYS A 36 6.79 5.82 3.77
C CYS A 36 5.78 5.51 4.87
N HIS A 37 5.32 6.55 5.56
CA HIS A 37 4.31 6.45 6.62
C HIS A 37 2.91 6.67 6.05
N LEU A 38 2.09 5.61 6.06
CA LEU A 38 0.68 5.65 5.67
C LEU A 38 -0.20 5.82 6.90
N ARG A 39 -1.16 6.76 6.84
CA ARG A 39 -2.23 6.93 7.84
C ARG A 39 -3.61 6.81 7.19
N VAL A 40 -4.53 6.23 7.95
CA VAL A 40 -5.97 6.20 7.65
C VAL A 40 -6.69 6.62 8.94
N GLY A 41 -6.98 7.91 9.05
CA GLY A 41 -7.42 8.52 10.32
C GLY A 41 -6.33 8.42 11.39
N HIS A 42 -6.68 7.81 12.53
CA HIS A 42 -5.77 7.65 13.67
C HIS A 42 -4.92 6.36 13.62
N VAL A 43 -5.17 5.46 12.67
CA VAL A 43 -4.40 4.22 12.51
C VAL A 43 -3.41 4.33 11.36
N GLY A 44 -2.30 3.61 11.42
CA GLY A 44 -1.32 3.60 10.33
C GLY A 44 0.04 3.06 10.74
N GLY A 45 1.00 3.16 9.80
CA GLY A 45 2.35 2.68 10.01
C GLY A 45 3.21 2.79 8.77
N ARG A 46 4.40 2.23 8.85
CA ARG A 46 5.43 2.27 7.82
C ARG A 46 5.21 1.18 6.78
N ILE A 47 5.15 1.53 5.50
CA ILE A 47 5.00 0.57 4.39
C ILE A 47 6.25 -0.31 4.31
N THR A 48 6.05 -1.63 4.36
CA THR A 48 7.14 -2.61 4.37
C THR A 48 7.13 -3.54 3.17
N GLU A 49 6.00 -3.64 2.44
CA GLU A 49 5.89 -4.52 1.28
C GLU A 49 4.90 -3.96 0.25
N THR A 50 5.29 -4.00 -1.03
CA THR A 50 4.52 -3.50 -2.18
C THR A 50 4.59 -4.45 -3.36
N GLU A 51 3.64 -4.31 -4.31
CA GLU A 51 3.71 -4.94 -5.64
C GLU A 51 3.29 -3.94 -6.72
N ALA A 52 4.02 -3.92 -7.86
CA ALA A 52 3.69 -3.08 -9.02
C ALA A 52 2.82 -3.83 -10.03
N TYR A 53 1.89 -3.11 -10.67
CA TYR A 53 0.97 -3.61 -11.70
C TYR A 53 0.84 -2.59 -12.83
N TYR A 54 0.77 -3.11 -14.09
CA TYR A 54 0.73 -2.33 -15.34
C TYR A 54 -0.47 -2.69 -16.22
N PRO A 55 -0.89 -1.82 -17.15
CA PRO A 55 -2.02 -2.12 -18.05
C PRO A 55 -1.73 -3.23 -19.07
N ASP A 56 -0.48 -3.50 -19.41
CA ASP A 56 -0.03 -4.59 -20.29
C ASP A 56 0.31 -5.89 -19.53
N ASP A 57 0.17 -5.87 -18.21
CA ASP A 57 0.39 -7.03 -17.33
C ASP A 57 -0.88 -7.88 -17.22
N GLY A 58 -0.82 -9.11 -17.73
CA GLY A 58 -1.95 -10.06 -17.67
C GLY A 58 -2.45 -10.40 -16.27
N ALA A 59 -1.71 -10.07 -15.20
CA ALA A 59 -2.13 -10.20 -13.82
C ALA A 59 -2.85 -8.96 -13.28
N SER A 60 -2.81 -7.83 -14.01
CA SER A 60 -3.42 -6.57 -13.60
C SER A 60 -4.91 -6.52 -13.90
N HIS A 61 -5.67 -5.86 -13.05
CA HIS A 61 -7.08 -5.56 -13.29
C HIS A 61 -7.31 -4.60 -14.46
N SER A 62 -6.30 -3.82 -14.84
CA SER A 62 -6.36 -2.89 -15.97
C SER A 62 -6.08 -3.55 -17.33
N PHE A 63 -5.61 -4.81 -17.36
CA PHE A 63 -5.19 -5.50 -18.58
C PHE A 63 -6.25 -5.51 -19.71
N ARG A 64 -7.53 -5.56 -19.35
CA ARG A 64 -8.66 -5.54 -20.31
C ARG A 64 -9.27 -4.16 -20.51
N GLY A 65 -8.57 -3.10 -20.05
CA GLY A 65 -9.05 -1.74 -20.10
C GLY A 65 -10.02 -1.39 -18.96
N PRO A 66 -10.60 -0.17 -19.00
CA PRO A 66 -11.48 0.33 -17.95
C PRO A 66 -12.85 -0.36 -17.94
N THR A 67 -13.37 -0.57 -16.75
CA THR A 67 -14.70 -1.09 -16.47
C THR A 67 -15.30 -0.32 -15.29
N PRO A 68 -16.63 -0.36 -15.06
CA PRO A 68 -17.23 0.27 -13.86
C PRO A 68 -16.60 -0.21 -12.54
N ARG A 69 -16.06 -1.43 -12.51
CA ARG A 69 -15.47 -2.02 -11.30
C ARG A 69 -14.04 -1.56 -11.02
N ASN A 70 -13.25 -1.27 -12.03
CA ASN A 70 -11.85 -0.87 -11.92
C ASN A 70 -11.59 0.58 -12.31
N GLY A 71 -12.63 1.40 -12.51
CA GLY A 71 -12.52 2.77 -12.98
C GLY A 71 -11.54 3.62 -12.16
N ALA A 72 -11.53 3.47 -10.84
CA ALA A 72 -10.60 4.18 -9.96
C ALA A 72 -9.12 3.92 -10.30
N MET A 73 -8.77 2.76 -10.90
CA MET A 73 -7.41 2.43 -11.33
C MET A 73 -6.94 3.27 -12.54
N PHE A 74 -7.87 3.89 -13.26
CA PHE A 74 -7.62 4.82 -14.37
C PHE A 74 -7.77 6.28 -13.97
N GLY A 75 -7.93 6.54 -12.66
CA GLY A 75 -8.03 7.86 -12.08
C GLY A 75 -6.69 8.62 -12.06
N ARG A 76 -6.66 9.70 -11.30
CA ARG A 76 -5.48 10.57 -11.17
C ARG A 76 -4.36 9.86 -10.40
N PRO A 77 -3.08 10.21 -10.67
CA PRO A 77 -1.95 9.81 -9.83
C PRO A 77 -2.20 10.17 -8.36
N GLY A 78 -2.00 9.20 -7.46
CA GLY A 78 -2.33 9.33 -6.05
C GLY A 78 -3.78 9.00 -5.67
N ASN A 79 -4.62 8.57 -6.63
CA ASN A 79 -5.92 7.97 -6.31
C ASN A 79 -5.74 6.63 -5.59
N VAL A 80 -6.72 6.34 -4.73
CA VAL A 80 -6.85 5.05 -4.03
C VAL A 80 -7.75 4.13 -4.84
N TYR A 81 -7.26 2.96 -5.22
CA TYR A 81 -8.03 1.91 -5.84
C TYR A 81 -8.22 0.74 -4.86
N ILE A 82 -9.46 0.44 -4.51
CA ILE A 82 -9.82 -0.63 -3.59
C ILE A 82 -10.69 -1.66 -4.31
N TYR A 83 -10.31 -2.93 -4.17
CA TYR A 83 -11.12 -4.02 -4.69
C TYR A 83 -11.26 -5.16 -3.67
N ARG A 84 -12.24 -6.01 -3.88
CA ARG A 84 -12.53 -7.16 -3.02
C ARG A 84 -12.01 -8.44 -3.64
N ILE A 85 -11.21 -9.19 -2.89
CA ILE A 85 -10.69 -10.50 -3.30
C ILE A 85 -11.34 -11.62 -2.47
N TYR A 86 -11.62 -12.77 -3.10
CA TYR A 86 -12.27 -13.93 -2.49
C TYR A 86 -13.60 -13.61 -1.79
N GLY A 87 -14.30 -12.57 -2.20
CA GLY A 87 -15.57 -12.17 -1.62
C GLY A 87 -15.52 -11.62 -0.20
N MET A 88 -14.35 -11.57 0.46
CA MET A 88 -14.24 -11.19 1.88
C MET A 88 -13.13 -10.21 2.24
N HIS A 89 -12.06 -10.12 1.46
CA HIS A 89 -10.91 -9.28 1.80
C HIS A 89 -10.78 -8.09 0.85
N TRP A 90 -10.41 -6.93 1.39
CA TRP A 90 -10.11 -5.74 0.63
C TRP A 90 -8.62 -5.66 0.31
N CYS A 91 -8.29 -5.07 -0.83
CA CYS A 91 -6.92 -4.77 -1.25
C CYS A 91 -6.81 -3.28 -1.55
N LEU A 92 -5.77 -2.63 -1.01
CA LEU A 92 -5.49 -1.21 -1.15
C LEU A 92 -4.40 -1.00 -2.19
N ASN A 93 -4.67 -0.20 -3.20
CA ASN A 93 -3.70 0.18 -4.22
C ASN A 93 -3.64 1.70 -4.37
N PHE A 94 -2.49 2.21 -4.76
CA PHE A 94 -2.26 3.61 -5.12
C PHE A 94 -1.99 3.71 -6.61
N VAL A 95 -2.77 4.53 -7.30
CA VAL A 95 -2.67 4.73 -8.75
C VAL A 95 -1.45 5.57 -9.08
N CYS A 96 -0.69 5.12 -10.08
CA CYS A 96 0.44 5.83 -10.68
C CYS A 96 -0.02 6.55 -11.95
N THR A 97 0.49 6.18 -13.12
CA THR A 97 -0.11 6.57 -14.39
C THR A 97 -1.42 5.79 -14.61
N PRO A 98 -2.38 6.30 -15.41
CA PRO A 98 -3.67 5.64 -15.62
C PRO A 98 -3.53 4.15 -16.01
N GLY A 99 -4.17 3.28 -15.26
CA GLY A 99 -4.08 1.82 -15.44
C GLY A 99 -2.88 1.16 -14.76
N SER A 100 -1.92 1.93 -14.23
CA SER A 100 -0.81 1.42 -13.42
C SER A 100 -1.07 1.69 -11.93
N ALA A 101 -0.71 0.76 -11.06
CA ALA A 101 -0.90 0.93 -9.62
C ALA A 101 0.09 0.12 -8.80
N VAL A 102 0.24 0.52 -7.54
CA VAL A 102 1.01 -0.19 -6.52
C VAL A 102 0.07 -0.74 -5.45
N LEU A 103 0.06 -2.05 -5.29
CA LEU A 103 -0.61 -2.74 -4.19
C LEU A 103 0.21 -2.61 -2.91
N ILE A 104 -0.41 -2.16 -1.82
CA ILE A 104 0.19 -2.15 -0.49
C ILE A 104 -0.08 -3.50 0.17
N ARG A 105 0.99 -4.25 0.42
CA ARG A 105 0.87 -5.62 0.92
C ARG A 105 1.02 -5.75 2.42
N ALA A 106 1.92 -4.98 3.02
CA ALA A 106 2.17 -4.99 4.45
C ALA A 106 2.68 -3.64 4.95
N ILE A 107 2.39 -3.36 6.22
CA ILE A 107 2.96 -2.25 6.98
C ILE A 107 3.45 -2.73 8.34
N GLU A 108 4.44 -2.05 8.89
CA GLU A 108 4.80 -2.08 10.30
C GLU A 108 3.84 -1.15 11.07
N PRO A 109 3.00 -1.65 12.00
CA PRO A 109 2.07 -0.82 12.74
C PRO A 109 2.79 0.18 13.65
N GLU A 110 2.39 1.46 13.60
CA GLU A 110 3.01 2.52 14.43
C GLU A 110 1.97 3.33 15.21
N ALA A 111 0.76 3.47 14.69
CA ALA A 111 -0.27 4.30 15.29
C ALA A 111 -1.62 3.60 15.35
N GLY A 112 -2.36 3.83 16.45
CA GLY A 112 -3.66 3.22 16.66
C GLY A 112 -3.60 1.71 16.80
N ILE A 113 -2.50 1.18 17.36
CA ILE A 113 -2.23 -0.27 17.47
C ILE A 113 -3.35 -0.99 18.21
N ALA A 114 -3.86 -0.43 19.31
CA ALA A 114 -4.98 -1.01 20.06
C ALA A 114 -6.23 -1.18 19.17
N THR A 115 -6.56 -0.17 18.36
CA THR A 115 -7.67 -0.25 17.40
C THR A 115 -7.42 -1.32 16.33
N MET A 116 -6.18 -1.47 15.87
CA MET A 116 -5.83 -2.53 14.91
C MET A 116 -5.98 -3.92 15.54
N MET A 117 -5.53 -4.10 16.78
CA MET A 117 -5.67 -5.36 17.54
C MET A 117 -7.15 -5.73 17.70
N GLU A 118 -8.00 -4.79 18.08
CA GLU A 118 -9.44 -4.98 18.21
C GLU A 118 -10.07 -5.41 16.87
N ARG A 119 -9.85 -4.66 15.78
CA ARG A 119 -10.37 -4.96 14.44
C ARG A 119 -9.90 -6.31 13.89
N ARG A 120 -8.70 -6.73 14.25
CA ARG A 120 -8.08 -7.98 13.82
C ARG A 120 -8.39 -9.15 14.75
N SER A 121 -8.92 -8.90 15.96
CA SER A 121 -9.03 -9.89 17.04
C SER A 121 -7.70 -10.65 17.23
N ASN A 122 -6.59 -9.90 17.26
CA ASN A 122 -5.23 -10.44 17.28
C ASN A 122 -4.28 -9.43 17.94
N ASP A 123 -3.48 -9.86 18.89
CA ASP A 123 -2.51 -9.05 19.64
C ASP A 123 -1.06 -9.21 19.15
N ALA A 124 -0.80 -10.14 18.25
CA ALA A 124 0.52 -10.35 17.67
C ALA A 124 0.85 -9.23 16.68
N LEU A 125 1.64 -8.25 17.11
CA LEU A 125 1.96 -7.03 16.37
C LEU A 125 2.41 -7.29 14.92
N THR A 126 3.27 -8.30 14.71
CA THR A 126 3.78 -8.68 13.38
C THR A 126 2.71 -9.31 12.47
N GLN A 127 1.55 -9.70 13.03
CA GLN A 127 0.45 -10.33 12.28
C GLN A 127 -0.69 -9.36 11.97
N LEU A 128 -0.68 -8.15 12.53
CA LEU A 128 -1.77 -7.18 12.36
C LEU A 128 -1.94 -6.78 10.89
N CYS A 129 -0.85 -6.48 10.20
CA CYS A 129 -0.86 -5.93 8.83
C CYS A 129 0.00 -6.75 7.85
N SER A 130 0.28 -8.03 8.13
CA SER A 130 1.10 -8.91 7.29
C SER A 130 0.29 -9.54 6.14
N GLY A 131 -0.09 -8.74 5.17
CA GLY A 131 -0.84 -9.13 3.98
C GLY A 131 -1.99 -8.16 3.65
N PRO A 132 -2.38 -8.03 2.36
CA PRO A 132 -3.31 -6.98 1.89
C PRO A 132 -4.65 -7.00 2.63
N GLY A 133 -5.25 -8.18 2.82
CA GLY A 133 -6.52 -8.30 3.52
C GLY A 133 -6.43 -7.98 5.01
N LYS A 134 -5.36 -8.44 5.67
CA LYS A 134 -5.08 -8.15 7.08
C LYS A 134 -4.87 -6.64 7.28
N LEU A 135 -4.06 -6.02 6.41
CA LEU A 135 -3.80 -4.59 6.39
C LEU A 135 -5.10 -3.79 6.26
N CYS A 136 -5.94 -4.10 5.28
CA CYS A 136 -7.20 -3.39 5.09
C CYS A 136 -8.13 -3.54 6.30
N GLN A 137 -8.22 -4.72 6.90
CA GLN A 137 -9.01 -4.93 8.11
C GLN A 137 -8.45 -4.12 9.29
N ALA A 138 -7.15 -4.14 9.53
CA ALA A 138 -6.49 -3.39 10.60
C ALA A 138 -6.71 -1.87 10.47
N LEU A 139 -6.56 -1.35 9.24
CA LEU A 139 -6.74 0.07 8.95
C LEU A 139 -8.21 0.50 8.82
N GLY A 140 -9.17 -0.43 8.77
CA GLY A 140 -10.59 -0.14 8.57
C GLY A 140 -10.92 0.28 7.15
N ILE A 141 -10.18 -0.22 6.16
CA ILE A 141 -10.33 0.09 4.74
C ILE A 141 -11.41 -0.77 4.12
N ASN A 142 -12.34 -0.13 3.41
CA ASN A 142 -13.39 -0.77 2.63
C ASN A 142 -13.72 0.07 1.37
N LEU A 143 -14.72 -0.34 0.60
CA LEU A 143 -15.06 0.28 -0.68
C LEU A 143 -15.50 1.76 -0.57
N THR A 144 -15.96 2.23 0.60
CA THR A 144 -16.36 3.65 0.77
C THR A 144 -15.20 4.63 0.64
N LEU A 145 -13.97 4.12 0.72
CA LEU A 145 -12.73 4.89 0.54
C LEU A 145 -12.15 4.80 -0.88
N ASN A 146 -12.79 4.03 -1.78
CA ASN A 146 -12.36 3.91 -3.16
C ASN A 146 -12.45 5.25 -3.90
N ASP A 147 -11.54 5.50 -4.83
CA ASP A 147 -11.45 6.71 -5.68
C ASP A 147 -11.19 8.01 -4.89
N ARG A 148 -10.70 7.94 -3.66
CA ARG A 148 -10.21 9.09 -2.90
C ARG A 148 -8.75 9.38 -3.23
N LEU A 149 -8.34 10.65 -3.07
CA LEU A 149 -6.93 11.03 -3.15
C LEU A 149 -6.22 10.81 -1.81
N LEU A 150 -4.95 10.44 -1.86
CA LEU A 150 -4.11 10.21 -0.69
C LEU A 150 -3.80 11.45 0.15
N ASP A 151 -4.04 12.66 -0.39
CA ASP A 151 -3.94 13.94 0.34
C ASP A 151 -5.27 14.40 0.92
N ARG A 152 -6.29 13.56 0.92
CA ARG A 152 -7.62 13.86 1.48
C ARG A 152 -7.96 12.93 2.63
N PRO A 153 -8.53 13.46 3.71
CA PRO A 153 -8.99 12.61 4.80
C PRO A 153 -9.88 11.46 4.33
N PRO A 154 -9.73 10.26 4.91
CA PRO A 154 -8.91 9.93 6.07
C PRO A 154 -7.45 9.59 5.76
N PHE A 155 -7.00 9.67 4.50
CA PHE A 155 -5.65 9.30 4.10
C PHE A 155 -4.63 10.41 4.35
N SER A 156 -3.41 10.02 4.68
CA SER A 156 -2.21 10.81 4.46
C SER A 156 -1.02 9.87 4.25
N ILE A 157 -0.05 10.32 3.45
CA ILE A 157 1.18 9.60 3.18
C ILE A 157 2.37 10.55 3.26
N ALA A 158 3.37 10.20 4.07
CA ALA A 158 4.58 10.97 4.24
C ALA A 158 5.80 10.16 3.78
N PRO A 159 6.69 10.73 2.94
CA PRO A 159 7.93 10.09 2.54
C PRO A 159 8.84 9.79 3.73
N SER A 160 9.77 8.86 3.53
CA SER A 160 10.85 8.57 4.47
C SER A 160 12.21 8.61 3.78
N ALA A 161 13.28 8.47 4.56
CA ALA A 161 14.60 8.21 4.01
C ALA A 161 14.61 6.86 3.26
N PRO A 162 15.45 6.71 2.22
CA PRO A 162 15.61 5.45 1.50
C PRO A 162 15.95 4.29 2.43
N VAL A 163 15.43 3.10 2.08
CA VAL A 163 15.64 1.86 2.83
C VAL A 163 16.32 0.82 1.94
N GLU A 164 16.96 -0.17 2.54
CA GLU A 164 17.45 -1.33 1.79
C GLU A 164 16.29 -2.20 1.33
N ILE A 165 16.27 -2.57 0.04
CA ILE A 165 15.14 -3.23 -0.63
C ILE A 165 15.54 -4.60 -1.15
N VAL A 166 14.69 -5.60 -0.91
CA VAL A 166 14.68 -6.88 -1.60
C VAL A 166 13.56 -6.91 -2.64
N ALA A 167 13.81 -7.59 -3.77
CA ALA A 167 12.83 -7.80 -4.84
C ALA A 167 12.58 -9.29 -5.07
N GLY A 168 11.39 -9.63 -5.53
CA GLY A 168 11.02 -11.01 -5.80
C GLY A 168 9.69 -11.13 -6.53
N LYS A 169 9.25 -12.38 -6.74
CA LYS A 169 7.99 -12.70 -7.42
C LYS A 169 6.78 -12.20 -6.63
N ARG A 170 5.77 -11.73 -7.35
CA ARG A 170 4.47 -11.35 -6.79
C ARG A 170 3.71 -12.57 -6.25
N ILE A 171 2.81 -12.34 -5.32
CA ILE A 171 2.11 -13.41 -4.59
C ILE A 171 0.67 -13.55 -5.10
N GLY A 172 0.25 -14.81 -5.36
CA GLY A 172 -1.14 -15.13 -5.65
C GLY A 172 -1.59 -14.82 -7.07
N ILE A 173 -0.65 -14.66 -8.00
CA ILE A 173 -0.90 -14.49 -9.43
C ILE A 173 -0.36 -15.67 -10.24
N THR A 174 -0.93 -15.92 -11.40
CA THR A 174 -0.52 -17.00 -12.32
C THR A 174 0.02 -16.48 -13.65
N LYS A 175 -0.38 -15.26 -14.05
CA LYS A 175 0.12 -14.59 -15.25
C LYS A 175 1.27 -13.68 -14.88
N ASN A 176 2.29 -13.62 -15.73
CA ASN A 176 3.49 -12.83 -15.51
C ASN A 176 4.10 -13.03 -14.09
N ALA A 177 3.99 -14.26 -13.57
CA ALA A 177 4.33 -14.59 -12.19
C ALA A 177 5.85 -14.51 -11.92
N GLU A 178 6.66 -14.62 -12.98
CA GLU A 178 8.13 -14.59 -12.86
C GLU A 178 8.69 -13.16 -12.73
N ALA A 179 7.91 -12.13 -13.07
CA ALA A 179 8.35 -10.75 -12.96
C ALA A 179 8.67 -10.38 -11.49
N PRO A 180 9.86 -9.83 -11.19
CA PRO A 180 10.30 -9.53 -9.83
C PRO A 180 9.70 -8.19 -9.35
N TRP A 181 8.39 -8.01 -9.49
CA TRP A 181 7.69 -6.75 -9.20
C TRP A 181 7.04 -6.71 -7.82
N ARG A 182 7.53 -7.52 -6.90
CA ARG A 182 7.25 -7.44 -5.47
C ARG A 182 8.49 -6.93 -4.76
N PHE A 183 8.33 -5.94 -3.89
CA PHE A 183 9.39 -5.28 -3.17
C PHE A 183 9.11 -5.29 -1.67
N GLY A 184 10.16 -5.39 -0.87
CA GLY A 184 10.08 -5.38 0.58
C GLY A 184 11.30 -4.74 1.22
N ILE A 185 11.15 -4.24 2.45
CA ILE A 185 12.29 -3.77 3.25
C ILE A 185 13.12 -4.97 3.66
N SER A 186 14.42 -4.95 3.34
CA SER A 186 15.39 -6.00 3.72
C SER A 186 15.37 -6.24 5.22
N GLY A 187 15.32 -7.50 5.65
CA GLY A 187 15.32 -7.87 7.06
C GLY A 187 14.07 -7.52 7.86
N SER A 188 13.03 -6.93 7.25
CA SER A 188 11.80 -6.60 7.96
C SER A 188 11.06 -7.86 8.42
N ARG A 189 10.61 -7.85 9.69
CA ARG A 189 9.75 -8.89 10.27
C ARG A 189 8.24 -8.67 9.99
N TYR A 190 7.90 -7.58 9.30
CA TYR A 190 6.53 -7.17 8.97
C TYR A 190 6.19 -7.42 7.49
N LEU A 191 6.74 -8.46 6.88
CA LEU A 191 6.41 -8.88 5.52
C LEU A 191 5.23 -9.85 5.52
N SER A 192 4.46 -9.89 4.42
CA SER A 192 3.34 -10.83 4.26
C SER A 192 3.83 -12.27 4.09
N LYS A 193 4.97 -12.44 3.40
CA LYS A 193 5.72 -13.70 3.24
C LYS A 193 7.21 -13.39 3.08
N PRO A 194 8.09 -14.31 3.47
CA PRO A 194 9.52 -14.19 3.19
C PRO A 194 9.81 -14.03 1.69
N PHE A 195 10.88 -13.31 1.36
CA PHE A 195 11.47 -13.34 0.02
C PHE A 195 12.36 -14.57 -0.09
N ARG A 196 12.24 -15.28 -1.19
CA ARG A 196 13.03 -16.47 -1.54
C ARG A 196 13.82 -16.20 -2.81
#